data_c819ef81fd065f685f250bd816df1e3c
#
_entry.id   c819ef81fd065f685f250bd816df1e3c
#
_cell.length_a   1.000
_cell.length_b   1.000
_cell.length_c   1.000
_cell.angle_alpha   90.00
_cell.angle_beta   90.00
_cell.angle_gamma   90.00
#
_symmetry.space_group_name_H-M   'P 1'
#
loop_
_entity.id
_entity.type
_entity.pdbx_description
1 polymer ?
#
loop_
_entity_poly.entity_id
_entity_poly.type
_entity_poly.pdbx_seq_one_letter_code
_entity_poly.pdbx_strand_id
1 'polypeptide(L)'
;SDPAQAQLTWQIIVGTLGPFVRVIVSVLGSVLVGHSPHLNIDVHDDKSTFHRFDKFNLKYNPCGQSRLREIFLKQDNLIQGRFLGELTKQVFSDLAASKYQMAEYRVSIYGRKQSEWDQLASWIVNNDLYSENVVWLIQIPRLYNIYKEMGIVTSFQNMLDNIFLPLFEVTVDPDSHPHLHIFLKQVVGLDLVDDESKPERRPTKHMPTPAEWTNIFNPAFSYYVYYCYANLYTLNKLRESKGMAAIKFRPHAGEAGDIDHLAATFLTCHNIAHGINLRKSPVLQYLYYLAQIGLAMSPLSNNSLFLDYHRNPFPMFFSRGLNVSLSTDDPLQIHLTKEPLVEEYSIAASVWKLSSCDLCEIARNSVLQSGFSHVLKSHWIGQRYYKRGPEGNDIHKTNVPHIRVEFRHMIWKEEMQQVYLGEANIPEEVDK
;
A
#
# COMPACT_ATOMS: atom_id res chain seq x y z
N SER A 1 26.24 10.78 -6.99
CA SER A 1 26.00 10.30 -5.62
C SER A 1 27.28 9.65 -5.11
N ASP A 2 27.71 10.07 -3.92
CA ASP A 2 28.96 9.67 -3.30
C ASP A 2 28.97 8.16 -2.97
N PRO A 3 30.02 7.41 -3.34
CA PRO A 3 30.17 6.00 -2.93
C PRO A 3 30.05 5.78 -1.42
N ALA A 4 30.33 6.81 -0.61
CA ALA A 4 30.13 6.80 0.84
C ALA A 4 28.66 6.68 1.24
N GLN A 5 27.71 7.22 0.47
CA GLN A 5 26.27 7.12 0.77
C GLN A 5 25.72 5.71 0.47
N ALA A 6 26.13 5.10 -0.62
CA ALA A 6 25.79 3.71 -0.90
C ALA A 6 26.37 2.78 0.19
N GLN A 7 27.60 3.08 0.63
CA GLN A 7 28.25 2.34 1.71
C GLN A 7 27.57 2.56 3.08
N LEU A 8 26.99 3.73 3.32
CA LEU A 8 26.23 4.02 4.54
C LEU A 8 24.90 3.25 4.59
N THR A 9 24.19 3.15 3.47
CA THR A 9 22.95 2.35 3.36
C THR A 9 23.25 0.86 3.59
N TRP A 10 24.38 0.38 3.05
CA TRP A 10 24.85 -0.98 3.30
C TRP A 10 25.32 -1.19 4.74
N GLN A 11 25.95 -0.22 5.36
CA GLN A 11 26.35 -0.29 6.78
C GLN A 11 25.12 -0.31 7.73
N ILE A 12 24.02 0.33 7.37
CA ILE A 12 22.77 0.28 8.15
C ILE A 12 22.16 -1.12 8.06
N ILE A 13 22.10 -1.72 6.87
CA ILE A 13 21.64 -3.10 6.69
C ILE A 13 22.57 -4.09 7.39
N VAL A 14 23.88 -3.94 7.26
CA VAL A 14 24.91 -4.81 7.86
C VAL A 14 25.02 -4.58 9.36
N GLY A 15 24.83 -3.36 9.84
CA GLY A 15 24.87 -3.02 11.27
C GLY A 15 23.78 -3.68 12.11
N THR A 16 22.65 -4.02 11.47
CA THR A 16 21.48 -4.63 12.13
C THR A 16 21.45 -6.15 12.02
N LEU A 17 22.28 -6.75 11.19
CA LEU A 17 22.36 -8.20 11.00
C LEU A 17 23.43 -8.79 11.94
N GLY A 18 23.16 -9.95 12.53
CA GLY A 18 24.11 -10.63 13.42
C GLY A 18 25.45 -10.97 12.78
N PRO A 19 26.49 -11.35 13.55
CA PRO A 19 27.88 -11.49 13.08
C PRO A 19 28.05 -12.38 11.84
N PHE A 20 27.25 -13.42 11.73
CA PHE A 20 27.32 -14.37 10.60
C PHE A 20 26.80 -13.75 9.29
N VAL A 21 25.74 -12.98 9.36
CA VAL A 21 25.17 -12.26 8.21
C VAL A 21 26.06 -11.09 7.81
N ARG A 22 26.73 -10.44 8.78
CA ARG A 22 27.75 -9.42 8.50
C ARG A 22 28.88 -9.93 7.60
N VAL A 23 29.34 -11.14 7.84
CA VAL A 23 30.41 -11.76 7.03
C VAL A 23 29.90 -12.03 5.60
N ILE A 24 28.72 -12.61 5.45
CA ILE A 24 28.16 -12.91 4.14
C ILE A 24 27.88 -11.62 3.35
N VAL A 25 27.28 -10.63 3.99
CA VAL A 25 26.97 -9.35 3.33
C VAL A 25 28.24 -8.54 3.05
N SER A 26 29.25 -8.59 3.92
CA SER A 26 30.55 -7.95 3.66
C SER A 26 31.29 -8.60 2.49
N VAL A 27 31.31 -9.92 2.42
CA VAL A 27 31.93 -10.66 1.30
C VAL A 27 31.18 -10.40 -0.01
N LEU A 28 29.85 -10.42 0.03
CA LEU A 28 28.99 -10.12 -1.13
C LEU A 28 29.06 -8.65 -1.54
N GLY A 29 29.12 -7.74 -0.57
CA GLY A 29 29.33 -6.31 -0.82
C GLY A 29 30.67 -6.06 -1.52
N SER A 30 31.73 -6.71 -1.09
CA SER A 30 33.05 -6.61 -1.72
C SER A 30 33.07 -7.18 -3.14
N VAL A 31 32.36 -8.29 -3.37
CA VAL A 31 32.23 -8.92 -4.70
C VAL A 31 31.35 -8.10 -5.65
N LEU A 32 30.25 -7.52 -5.13
CA LEU A 32 29.31 -6.73 -5.93
C LEU A 32 29.86 -5.32 -6.26
N VAL A 33 30.52 -4.67 -5.31
CA VAL A 33 31.12 -3.34 -5.49
C VAL A 33 32.35 -3.39 -6.39
N GLY A 34 33.12 -4.48 -6.38
CA GLY A 34 34.32 -4.64 -7.19
C GLY A 34 34.05 -4.88 -8.70
N HIS A 35 32.80 -5.16 -9.10
CA HIS A 35 32.50 -5.60 -10.48
C HIS A 35 31.46 -4.76 -11.22
N SER A 36 30.96 -3.64 -10.68
CA SER A 36 29.98 -2.84 -11.42
C SER A 36 30.09 -1.33 -11.18
N PRO A 37 30.65 -0.60 -12.16
CA PRO A 37 30.47 0.86 -12.24
C PRO A 37 29.02 1.26 -12.52
N HIS A 38 28.09 0.32 -12.65
CA HIS A 38 26.70 0.51 -13.02
C HIS A 38 25.70 0.45 -11.84
N LEU A 39 26.16 0.39 -10.60
CA LEU A 39 25.31 0.50 -9.40
C LEU A 39 24.94 1.96 -9.07
N ASN A 40 25.23 2.88 -9.96
CA ASN A 40 24.77 4.26 -9.81
C ASN A 40 23.32 4.36 -10.23
N ILE A 41 22.44 4.56 -9.25
CA ILE A 41 20.99 4.68 -9.44
C ILE A 41 20.70 6.12 -9.87
N ASP A 42 21.05 6.50 -11.06
CA ASP A 42 20.56 7.74 -11.61
C ASP A 42 19.30 7.50 -12.45
N VAL A 43 18.20 7.23 -11.75
CA VAL A 43 16.87 7.14 -12.36
C VAL A 43 16.36 8.49 -12.85
N HIS A 44 17.03 9.59 -12.48
CA HIS A 44 16.66 10.93 -12.91
C HIS A 44 17.10 11.27 -14.34
N ASP A 45 18.10 10.56 -14.88
CA ASP A 45 18.57 10.76 -16.25
C ASP A 45 17.56 10.38 -17.33
N ASP A 46 16.60 9.53 -17.00
CA ASP A 46 15.55 9.11 -17.93
C ASP A 46 14.21 9.71 -17.52
N LYS A 47 13.66 10.56 -18.37
CA LYS A 47 12.38 11.23 -18.15
C LYS A 47 11.18 10.39 -18.55
N SER A 48 11.37 9.21 -19.16
CA SER A 48 10.26 8.32 -19.47
C SER A 48 9.87 7.51 -18.23
N THR A 49 8.59 7.50 -17.90
CA THR A 49 8.02 6.81 -16.75
C THR A 49 8.32 5.31 -16.78
N PHE A 50 8.20 4.72 -17.96
CA PHE A 50 8.43 3.28 -18.18
C PHE A 50 9.87 2.86 -17.89
N HIS A 51 10.84 3.57 -18.44
CA HIS A 51 12.25 3.24 -18.23
C HIS A 51 12.72 3.49 -16.79
N ARG A 52 12.13 4.46 -16.10
CA ARG A 52 12.46 4.74 -14.69
C ARG A 52 12.07 3.57 -13.79
N PHE A 53 10.87 3.02 -13.96
CA PHE A 53 10.40 1.88 -13.17
C PHE A 53 11.24 0.63 -13.42
N ASP A 54 11.55 0.32 -14.67
CA ASP A 54 12.41 -0.81 -15.01
C ASP A 54 13.84 -0.65 -14.46
N LYS A 55 14.44 0.54 -14.60
CA LYS A 55 15.75 0.85 -14.03
C LYS A 55 15.76 0.75 -12.52
N PHE A 56 14.70 1.20 -11.85
CA PHE A 56 14.54 1.07 -10.41
C PHE A 56 14.53 -0.41 -9.99
N ASN A 57 13.69 -1.23 -10.61
CA ASN A 57 13.62 -2.66 -10.29
C ASN A 57 14.91 -3.41 -10.56
N LEU A 58 15.64 -3.05 -11.61
CA LEU A 58 16.88 -3.72 -11.99
C LEU A 58 18.11 -3.25 -11.21
N LYS A 59 18.20 -1.96 -10.92
CA LYS A 59 19.41 -1.34 -10.34
C LYS A 59 19.31 -1.11 -8.84
N TYR A 60 18.12 -0.76 -8.34
CA TYR A 60 17.95 -0.39 -6.95
C TYR A 60 17.89 -1.60 -6.02
N ASN A 61 17.34 -2.70 -6.50
CA ASN A 61 17.35 -3.94 -5.75
C ASN A 61 18.54 -4.82 -6.22
N PRO A 62 19.72 -4.73 -5.57
CA PRO A 62 20.89 -5.51 -5.97
C PRO A 62 20.64 -7.01 -5.88
N CYS A 63 19.63 -7.44 -5.09
CA CYS A 63 19.17 -8.81 -5.04
C CYS A 63 18.07 -9.12 -6.07
N GLY A 64 17.59 -8.12 -6.84
CA GLY A 64 16.36 -8.20 -7.64
C GLY A 64 16.33 -9.33 -8.65
N GLN A 65 17.44 -9.59 -9.34
CA GLN A 65 17.59 -10.63 -10.35
C GLN A 65 18.60 -11.72 -9.97
N SER A 66 19.21 -11.65 -8.78
CA SER A 66 20.17 -12.65 -8.34
C SER A 66 19.49 -13.74 -7.50
N ARG A 67 20.13 -14.90 -7.41
CA ARG A 67 19.71 -15.98 -6.49
C ARG A 67 19.71 -15.54 -5.01
N LEU A 68 20.41 -14.47 -4.68
CA LEU A 68 20.42 -13.88 -3.35
C LEU A 68 19.04 -13.36 -2.93
N ARG A 69 18.21 -12.92 -3.89
CA ARG A 69 16.83 -12.55 -3.63
C ARG A 69 16.03 -13.68 -2.97
N GLU A 70 16.22 -14.90 -3.44
CA GLU A 70 15.54 -16.08 -2.88
C GLU A 70 15.93 -16.35 -1.43
N ILE A 71 17.16 -15.99 -1.05
CA ILE A 71 17.68 -16.18 0.30
C ILE A 71 17.20 -15.06 1.23
N PHE A 72 17.28 -13.79 0.79
CA PHE A 72 17.09 -12.64 1.66
C PHE A 72 15.70 -11.98 1.58
N LEU A 73 14.98 -12.16 0.46
CA LEU A 73 13.71 -11.45 0.21
C LEU A 73 12.51 -12.39 -0.01
N LYS A 74 12.66 -13.69 0.30
CA LYS A 74 11.58 -14.68 0.17
C LYS A 74 11.34 -15.38 1.50
N GLN A 75 10.06 -15.62 1.82
CA GLN A 75 9.66 -16.42 2.97
C GLN A 75 9.59 -17.92 2.66
N ASP A 76 9.43 -18.30 1.39
CA ASP A 76 9.22 -19.67 0.93
C ASP A 76 10.50 -20.34 0.39
N ASN A 77 11.67 -20.01 0.94
CA ASN A 77 12.95 -20.56 0.55
C ASN A 77 13.40 -21.76 1.42
N LEU A 78 14.54 -22.36 1.09
CA LEU A 78 15.10 -23.52 1.79
C LEU A 78 15.41 -23.28 3.28
N ILE A 79 15.60 -22.02 3.68
CA ILE A 79 15.83 -21.62 5.08
C ILE A 79 14.56 -21.05 5.73
N GLN A 80 13.40 -21.32 5.14
CA GLN A 80 12.07 -20.93 5.65
C GLN A 80 11.95 -19.42 5.95
N GLY A 81 12.56 -18.58 5.12
CA GLY A 81 12.49 -17.13 5.23
C GLY A 81 13.14 -16.54 6.47
N ARG A 82 14.08 -17.26 7.11
CA ARG A 82 14.73 -16.87 8.37
C ARG A 82 15.34 -15.47 8.30
N PHE A 83 16.15 -15.19 7.28
CA PHE A 83 16.82 -13.88 7.18
C PHE A 83 15.84 -12.74 6.94
N LEU A 84 14.80 -12.97 6.14
CA LEU A 84 13.73 -11.99 5.97
C LEU A 84 12.98 -11.75 7.29
N GLY A 85 12.74 -12.81 8.08
CA GLY A 85 12.14 -12.70 9.41
C GLY A 85 12.99 -11.89 10.39
N GLU A 86 14.30 -12.16 10.45
CA GLU A 86 15.25 -11.41 11.29
C GLU A 86 15.29 -9.92 10.90
N LEU A 87 15.31 -9.62 9.59
CA LEU A 87 15.26 -8.24 9.08
C LEU A 87 13.93 -7.55 9.45
N THR A 88 12.81 -8.24 9.28
CA THR A 88 11.49 -7.71 9.64
C THR A 88 11.40 -7.36 11.12
N LYS A 89 11.90 -8.23 12.01
CA LYS A 89 11.98 -7.93 13.45
C LYS A 89 12.82 -6.70 13.76
N GLN A 90 13.93 -6.53 13.07
CA GLN A 90 14.77 -5.34 13.25
C GLN A 90 14.04 -4.08 12.83
N VAL A 91 13.32 -4.10 11.70
CA VAL A 91 12.49 -2.97 11.23
C VAL A 91 11.40 -2.65 12.26
N PHE A 92 10.74 -3.65 12.85
CA PHE A 92 9.75 -3.43 13.91
C PHE A 92 10.37 -2.81 15.16
N SER A 93 11.56 -3.26 15.54
CA SER A 93 12.31 -2.69 16.68
C SER A 93 12.71 -1.24 16.43
N ASP A 94 13.18 -0.93 15.22
CA ASP A 94 13.54 0.45 14.84
C ASP A 94 12.30 1.35 14.83
N LEU A 95 11.16 0.85 14.33
CA LEU A 95 9.89 1.57 14.34
C LEU A 95 9.43 1.90 15.77
N ALA A 96 9.49 0.93 16.68
CA ALA A 96 9.12 1.13 18.08
C ALA A 96 10.10 2.06 18.81
N ALA A 97 11.41 1.93 18.56
CA ALA A 97 12.47 2.73 19.21
C ALA A 97 12.43 4.21 18.78
N SER A 98 12.09 4.50 17.54
CA SER A 98 11.96 5.88 17.04
C SER A 98 10.72 6.61 17.56
N LYS A 99 9.88 5.93 18.35
CA LYS A 99 8.53 6.37 18.76
C LYS A 99 7.68 6.75 17.55
N TYR A 100 8.07 6.24 16.45
CA TYR A 100 7.44 6.38 15.19
C TYR A 100 6.14 5.65 15.25
N GLN A 101 5.19 6.19 14.82
CA GLN A 101 3.84 5.83 15.06
C GLN A 101 3.49 4.39 14.63
N MET A 102 2.62 4.26 13.69
CA MET A 102 2.08 3.00 13.25
C MET A 102 2.33 2.83 11.77
N ALA A 103 2.56 1.61 11.33
CA ALA A 103 2.78 1.28 9.94
C ALA A 103 1.77 0.23 9.45
N GLU A 104 1.38 0.36 8.22
CA GLU A 104 0.61 -0.63 7.49
C GLU A 104 1.52 -1.21 6.41
N TYR A 105 2.18 -2.32 6.73
CA TYR A 105 3.08 -2.98 5.80
C TYR A 105 2.32 -3.92 4.85
N ARG A 106 2.90 -4.14 3.68
CA ARG A 106 2.32 -5.00 2.65
C ARG A 106 3.16 -6.24 2.45
N VAL A 107 2.48 -7.39 2.32
CA VAL A 107 3.08 -8.68 2.01
C VAL A 107 2.24 -9.38 0.95
N SER A 108 2.88 -10.10 0.02
CA SER A 108 2.20 -10.62 -1.17
C SER A 108 1.67 -12.03 -1.00
N ILE A 109 0.47 -12.23 -1.51
CA ILE A 109 -0.11 -13.54 -1.91
C ILE A 109 -0.25 -13.50 -3.44
N TYR A 110 0.39 -14.44 -4.09
CA TYR A 110 0.49 -14.43 -5.56
C TYR A 110 -0.69 -15.12 -6.26
N GLY A 111 -1.43 -15.98 -5.56
CA GLY A 111 -2.53 -16.74 -6.13
C GLY A 111 -2.10 -17.92 -7.00
N ARG A 112 -0.88 -18.42 -6.84
CA ARG A 112 -0.35 -19.59 -7.56
C ARG A 112 -0.90 -20.89 -7.02
N LYS A 113 -1.13 -20.96 -5.71
CA LYS A 113 -1.69 -22.11 -4.99
C LYS A 113 -2.31 -21.68 -3.66
N GLN A 114 -3.30 -22.40 -3.17
CA GLN A 114 -3.99 -22.08 -1.91
C GLN A 114 -3.06 -22.12 -0.69
N SER A 115 -2.08 -23.04 -0.68
CA SER A 115 -1.12 -23.19 0.43
C SER A 115 -0.18 -21.98 0.63
N GLU A 116 -0.20 -20.97 -0.25
CA GLU A 116 0.56 -19.73 -0.03
C GLU A 116 0.13 -19.02 1.25
N TRP A 117 -1.17 -19.09 1.59
CA TRP A 117 -1.70 -18.50 2.81
C TRP A 117 -1.14 -19.15 4.08
N ASP A 118 -1.15 -20.47 4.12
CA ASP A 118 -0.61 -21.21 5.28
C ASP A 118 0.91 -21.02 5.40
N GLN A 119 1.61 -20.97 4.27
CA GLN A 119 3.05 -20.71 4.24
C GLN A 119 3.36 -19.31 4.79
N LEU A 120 2.65 -18.28 4.32
CA LEU A 120 2.82 -16.91 4.81
C LEU A 120 2.46 -16.80 6.30
N ALA A 121 1.31 -17.32 6.69
CA ALA A 121 0.85 -17.28 8.08
C ALA A 121 1.81 -18.02 9.02
N SER A 122 2.30 -19.19 8.61
CA SER A 122 3.30 -19.94 9.36
C SER A 122 4.63 -19.19 9.48
N TRP A 123 5.05 -18.50 8.43
CA TRP A 123 6.25 -17.66 8.48
C TRP A 123 6.08 -16.50 9.47
N ILE A 124 4.94 -15.82 9.49
CA ILE A 124 4.63 -14.76 10.46
C ILE A 124 4.64 -15.31 11.90
N VAL A 125 3.92 -16.43 12.14
CA VAL A 125 3.79 -17.01 13.49
C VAL A 125 5.11 -17.59 13.98
N ASN A 126 5.79 -18.39 13.18
CA ASN A 126 7.01 -19.09 13.57
C ASN A 126 8.20 -18.15 13.79
N ASN A 127 8.21 -17.01 13.11
CA ASN A 127 9.21 -15.97 13.33
C ASN A 127 8.76 -14.91 14.34
N ASP A 128 7.58 -15.06 14.97
CA ASP A 128 7.04 -14.10 15.94
C ASP A 128 7.06 -12.66 15.37
N LEU A 129 6.50 -12.48 14.17
CA LEU A 129 6.47 -11.20 13.46
C LEU A 129 5.24 -10.40 13.85
N TYR A 130 5.15 -10.06 15.14
CA TYR A 130 4.07 -9.28 15.72
C TYR A 130 4.61 -7.99 16.31
N SER A 131 3.87 -6.91 16.10
CA SER A 131 4.15 -5.60 16.68
C SER A 131 2.85 -4.86 16.91
N GLU A 132 2.73 -4.18 18.03
CA GLU A 132 1.60 -3.28 18.29
C GLU A 132 1.57 -2.07 17.34
N ASN A 133 2.73 -1.79 16.73
CA ASN A 133 2.90 -0.68 15.79
C ASN A 133 2.60 -1.05 14.33
N VAL A 134 2.32 -2.33 14.03
CA VAL A 134 2.21 -2.81 12.64
C VAL A 134 0.94 -3.61 12.43
N VAL A 135 0.24 -3.29 11.36
CA VAL A 135 -0.81 -4.12 10.76
C VAL A 135 -0.47 -4.38 9.30
N TRP A 136 -1.13 -5.38 8.70
CA TRP A 136 -0.79 -5.86 7.37
C TRP A 136 -1.87 -5.60 6.34
N LEU A 137 -1.44 -5.27 5.13
CA LEU A 137 -2.25 -5.42 3.92
C LEU A 137 -1.69 -6.55 3.08
N ILE A 138 -2.57 -7.31 2.47
CA ILE A 138 -2.19 -8.38 1.56
C ILE A 138 -2.20 -7.85 0.14
N GLN A 139 -1.03 -7.85 -0.51
CA GLN A 139 -0.88 -7.48 -1.90
C GLN A 139 -1.15 -8.67 -2.82
N ILE A 140 -1.94 -8.46 -3.84
CA ILE A 140 -2.16 -9.41 -4.94
C ILE A 140 -1.53 -8.82 -6.20
N PRO A 141 -0.39 -9.35 -6.65
CA PRO A 141 0.22 -8.94 -7.92
C PRO A 141 -0.63 -9.38 -9.11
N ARG A 142 -0.83 -8.48 -10.08
CA ARG A 142 -1.60 -8.75 -11.31
C ARG A 142 -0.76 -9.51 -12.34
N LEU A 143 -0.35 -10.73 -12.00
CA LEU A 143 0.61 -11.54 -12.76
C LEU A 143 -0.02 -12.83 -13.32
N TYR A 144 -1.32 -12.86 -13.58
CA TYR A 144 -2.01 -14.04 -14.11
C TYR A 144 -1.34 -14.58 -15.39
N ASN A 145 -0.99 -13.69 -16.33
CA ASN A 145 -0.35 -14.09 -17.57
C ASN A 145 0.93 -14.91 -17.35
N ILE A 146 1.79 -14.49 -16.42
CA ILE A 146 3.04 -15.19 -16.07
C ILE A 146 2.73 -16.58 -15.51
N TYR A 147 1.79 -16.69 -14.57
CA TYR A 147 1.43 -17.97 -13.96
C TYR A 147 0.72 -18.90 -14.95
N LYS A 148 -0.03 -18.33 -15.88
CA LYS A 148 -0.67 -19.08 -16.95
C LYS A 148 0.35 -19.61 -17.96
N GLU A 149 1.31 -18.80 -18.40
CA GLU A 149 2.39 -19.22 -19.28
C GLU A 149 3.27 -20.31 -18.66
N MET A 150 3.51 -20.22 -17.35
CA MET A 150 4.25 -21.23 -16.59
C MET A 150 3.44 -22.51 -16.31
N GLY A 151 2.17 -22.56 -16.69
CA GLY A 151 1.27 -23.69 -16.41
C GLY A 151 0.88 -23.86 -14.92
N ILE A 152 1.12 -22.83 -14.10
CA ILE A 152 0.83 -22.87 -12.65
C ILE A 152 -0.67 -22.75 -12.39
N VAL A 153 -1.36 -21.89 -13.16
CA VAL A 153 -2.82 -21.73 -13.07
C VAL A 153 -3.50 -22.10 -14.38
N THR A 154 -4.71 -22.66 -14.30
CA THR A 154 -5.47 -23.13 -15.46
C THR A 154 -6.39 -22.05 -16.04
N SER A 155 -6.91 -21.16 -15.18
CA SER A 155 -7.83 -20.06 -15.53
C SER A 155 -7.67 -18.91 -14.54
N PHE A 156 -8.30 -17.77 -14.83
CA PHE A 156 -8.34 -16.67 -13.87
C PHE A 156 -9.16 -17.05 -12.62
N GLN A 157 -10.21 -17.88 -12.79
CA GLN A 157 -10.94 -18.43 -11.63
C GLN A 157 -10.03 -19.23 -10.70
N ASN A 158 -9.14 -20.04 -11.25
CA ASN A 158 -8.20 -20.83 -10.44
C ASN A 158 -7.28 -19.91 -9.60
N MET A 159 -6.84 -18.77 -10.16
CA MET A 159 -6.10 -17.77 -9.39
C MET A 159 -6.96 -17.14 -8.28
N LEU A 160 -8.21 -16.79 -8.56
CA LEU A 160 -9.14 -16.26 -7.55
C LEU A 160 -9.43 -17.29 -6.45
N ASP A 161 -9.63 -18.55 -6.82
CA ASP A 161 -9.84 -19.63 -5.85
C ASP A 161 -8.63 -19.79 -4.93
N ASN A 162 -7.43 -19.74 -5.47
CA ASN A 162 -6.20 -19.79 -4.68
C ASN A 162 -6.07 -18.61 -3.68
N ILE A 163 -6.64 -17.46 -4.01
CA ILE A 163 -6.62 -16.27 -3.15
C ILE A 163 -7.74 -16.32 -2.11
N PHE A 164 -8.96 -16.65 -2.50
CA PHE A 164 -10.13 -16.42 -1.66
C PHE A 164 -10.63 -17.65 -0.92
N LEU A 165 -10.50 -18.88 -1.47
CA LEU A 165 -11.00 -20.09 -0.79
C LEU A 165 -10.42 -20.27 0.61
N PRO A 166 -9.10 -20.17 0.85
CA PRO A 166 -8.56 -20.30 2.21
C PRO A 166 -9.13 -19.26 3.19
N LEU A 167 -9.45 -18.05 2.70
CA LEU A 167 -10.06 -17.01 3.52
C LEU A 167 -11.50 -17.36 3.91
N PHE A 168 -12.27 -17.96 3.00
CA PHE A 168 -13.61 -18.46 3.29
C PHE A 168 -13.55 -19.64 4.25
N GLU A 169 -12.68 -20.62 4.01
CA GLU A 169 -12.50 -21.82 4.84
C GLU A 169 -12.16 -21.44 6.28
N VAL A 170 -11.13 -20.63 6.51
CA VAL A 170 -10.74 -20.19 7.86
C VAL A 170 -11.79 -19.30 8.53
N THR A 171 -12.62 -18.61 7.77
CA THR A 171 -13.73 -17.81 8.31
C THR A 171 -14.87 -18.70 8.77
N VAL A 172 -15.14 -19.80 8.05
CA VAL A 172 -16.17 -20.80 8.43
C VAL A 172 -15.68 -21.62 9.61
N ASP A 173 -14.47 -22.16 9.50
CA ASP A 173 -13.82 -23.04 10.48
C ASP A 173 -12.39 -22.57 10.76
N PRO A 174 -12.15 -21.85 11.87
CA PRO A 174 -10.82 -21.37 12.26
C PRO A 174 -9.77 -22.47 12.43
N ASP A 175 -10.18 -23.68 12.76
CA ASP A 175 -9.28 -24.80 12.98
C ASP A 175 -8.77 -25.41 11.65
N SER A 176 -9.42 -25.11 10.53
CA SER A 176 -8.95 -25.51 9.20
C SER A 176 -7.59 -24.92 8.84
N HIS A 177 -7.31 -23.68 9.29
CA HIS A 177 -6.07 -22.93 9.05
C HIS A 177 -5.63 -22.16 10.30
N PRO A 178 -5.12 -22.81 11.36
CA PRO A 178 -4.90 -22.17 12.66
C PRO A 178 -3.96 -20.96 12.63
N HIS A 179 -2.84 -21.06 11.92
CA HIS A 179 -1.90 -19.91 11.78
C HIS A 179 -2.51 -18.78 10.98
N LEU A 180 -3.26 -19.09 9.92
CA LEU A 180 -3.95 -18.07 9.13
C LEU A 180 -5.03 -17.37 9.96
N HIS A 181 -5.78 -18.10 10.77
CA HIS A 181 -6.74 -17.49 11.70
C HIS A 181 -6.10 -16.45 12.62
N ILE A 182 -4.91 -16.77 13.17
CA ILE A 182 -4.16 -15.87 14.03
C ILE A 182 -3.67 -14.65 13.23
N PHE A 183 -3.06 -14.88 12.07
CA PHE A 183 -2.50 -13.81 11.22
C PHE A 183 -3.57 -12.82 10.75
N LEU A 184 -4.75 -13.30 10.38
CA LEU A 184 -5.86 -12.45 9.90
C LEU A 184 -6.38 -11.46 10.94
N LYS A 185 -6.06 -11.61 12.21
CA LYS A 185 -6.36 -10.59 13.24
C LYS A 185 -5.56 -9.30 13.05
N GLN A 186 -4.46 -9.37 12.31
CA GLN A 186 -3.61 -8.22 11.99
C GLN A 186 -3.74 -7.76 10.54
N VAL A 187 -4.52 -8.47 9.72
CA VAL A 187 -4.75 -8.10 8.32
C VAL A 187 -5.94 -7.16 8.23
N VAL A 188 -5.70 -5.95 7.74
CA VAL A 188 -6.68 -4.87 7.69
C VAL A 188 -7.15 -4.53 6.28
N GLY A 189 -6.43 -4.99 5.26
CA GLY A 189 -6.78 -4.67 3.88
C GLY A 189 -6.21 -5.63 2.85
N LEU A 190 -6.80 -5.56 1.67
CA LEU A 190 -6.38 -6.22 0.45
C LEU A 190 -5.98 -5.16 -0.57
N ASP A 191 -4.87 -5.38 -1.24
CA ASP A 191 -4.28 -4.48 -2.22
C ASP A 191 -4.13 -5.20 -3.57
N LEU A 192 -4.14 -4.45 -4.67
CA LEU A 192 -3.76 -4.91 -6.00
C LEU A 192 -2.57 -4.11 -6.47
N VAL A 193 -1.55 -4.78 -6.99
CA VAL A 193 -0.30 -4.16 -7.42
C VAL A 193 0.22 -4.73 -8.73
N ASP A 194 0.76 -3.89 -9.58
CA ASP A 194 1.62 -4.18 -10.73
C ASP A 194 2.11 -2.84 -11.30
N ASP A 195 2.96 -2.87 -12.29
CA ASP A 195 3.33 -1.71 -13.10
C ASP A 195 2.11 -1.21 -13.89
N GLU A 196 1.50 -0.13 -13.39
CA GLU A 196 0.31 0.47 -13.99
C GLU A 196 0.60 1.12 -15.36
N SER A 197 1.86 1.33 -15.75
CA SER A 197 2.23 1.91 -17.05
C SER A 197 2.11 0.92 -18.20
N LYS A 198 2.00 -0.39 -17.90
CA LYS A 198 1.84 -1.42 -18.95
C LYS A 198 0.55 -1.24 -19.72
N PRO A 199 0.58 -1.37 -21.06
CA PRO A 199 -0.62 -1.33 -21.89
C PRO A 199 -1.59 -2.46 -21.52
N GLU A 200 -2.85 -2.13 -21.39
CA GLU A 200 -3.93 -3.07 -21.09
C GLU A 200 -4.94 -3.14 -22.23
N ARG A 201 -5.54 -4.32 -22.41
CA ARG A 201 -6.71 -4.44 -23.28
C ARG A 201 -7.93 -3.93 -22.55
N ARG A 202 -8.58 -2.90 -23.08
CA ARG A 202 -9.81 -2.39 -22.48
C ARG A 202 -10.89 -3.47 -22.43
N PRO A 203 -11.64 -3.56 -21.32
CA PRO A 203 -12.80 -4.44 -21.24
C PRO A 203 -13.78 -4.18 -22.37
N THR A 204 -14.33 -5.24 -22.91
CA THR A 204 -15.36 -5.20 -23.96
C THR A 204 -16.70 -5.66 -23.40
N LYS A 205 -17.78 -5.43 -24.14
CA LYS A 205 -19.15 -5.81 -23.74
C LYS A 205 -19.32 -7.33 -23.49
N HIS A 206 -18.46 -8.14 -24.07
CA HIS A 206 -18.53 -9.62 -24.01
C HIS A 206 -17.25 -10.19 -23.41
N MET A 207 -16.91 -9.75 -22.19
CA MET A 207 -15.79 -10.33 -21.46
C MET A 207 -16.16 -11.73 -20.95
N PRO A 208 -15.26 -12.72 -21.11
CA PRO A 208 -15.48 -14.05 -20.54
C PRO A 208 -15.53 -13.96 -19.00
N THR A 209 -16.22 -14.92 -18.40
CA THR A 209 -16.18 -15.12 -16.94
C THR A 209 -14.79 -15.58 -16.51
N PRO A 210 -14.42 -15.48 -15.21
CA PRO A 210 -13.12 -15.96 -14.71
C PRO A 210 -12.84 -17.42 -15.03
N ALA A 211 -13.84 -18.27 -15.03
CA ALA A 211 -13.71 -19.70 -15.37
C ALA A 211 -13.39 -19.91 -16.86
N GLU A 212 -13.97 -19.06 -17.73
CA GLU A 212 -13.75 -19.07 -19.17
C GLU A 212 -12.49 -18.33 -19.60
N TRP A 213 -11.90 -17.51 -18.70
CA TRP A 213 -10.63 -16.81 -18.96
C TRP A 213 -9.48 -17.80 -18.83
N THR A 214 -9.22 -18.53 -19.89
CA THR A 214 -8.22 -19.61 -19.98
C THR A 214 -7.04 -19.27 -20.91
N ASN A 215 -7.08 -18.13 -21.59
CA ASN A 215 -5.99 -17.65 -22.45
C ASN A 215 -4.83 -17.07 -21.60
N ILE A 216 -3.71 -16.77 -22.27
CA ILE A 216 -2.48 -16.26 -21.62
C ILE A 216 -2.49 -14.74 -21.37
N PHE A 217 -3.50 -14.01 -21.87
CA PHE A 217 -3.51 -12.56 -21.71
C PHE A 217 -3.88 -12.16 -20.27
N ASN A 218 -3.14 -11.20 -19.74
CA ASN A 218 -3.47 -10.63 -18.44
C ASN A 218 -4.80 -9.86 -18.53
N PRO A 219 -5.75 -10.08 -17.61
CA PRO A 219 -6.94 -9.24 -17.53
C PRO A 219 -6.57 -7.78 -17.26
N ALA A 220 -7.41 -6.85 -17.73
CA ALA A 220 -7.27 -5.44 -17.40
C ALA A 220 -7.45 -5.18 -15.90
N PHE A 221 -6.91 -4.06 -15.42
CA PHE A 221 -7.01 -3.64 -14.02
C PHE A 221 -8.46 -3.66 -13.50
N SER A 222 -9.40 -3.09 -14.25
CA SER A 222 -10.81 -3.04 -13.87
C SER A 222 -11.45 -4.43 -13.71
N TYR A 223 -10.99 -5.42 -14.46
CA TYR A 223 -11.44 -6.81 -14.34
C TYR A 223 -10.94 -7.44 -13.03
N TYR A 224 -9.66 -7.25 -12.72
CA TYR A 224 -9.11 -7.66 -11.42
C TYR A 224 -9.84 -7.00 -10.25
N VAL A 225 -10.01 -5.67 -10.31
CA VAL A 225 -10.70 -4.89 -9.27
C VAL A 225 -12.08 -5.42 -9.01
N TYR A 226 -12.86 -5.64 -10.07
CA TYR A 226 -14.24 -6.12 -9.94
C TYR A 226 -14.31 -7.48 -9.24
N TYR A 227 -13.54 -8.47 -9.68
CA TYR A 227 -13.63 -9.81 -9.13
C TYR A 227 -12.99 -9.91 -7.74
N CYS A 228 -11.91 -9.19 -7.46
CA CYS A 228 -11.38 -9.09 -6.11
C CYS A 228 -12.38 -8.43 -5.16
N TYR A 229 -13.00 -7.32 -5.57
CA TYR A 229 -14.03 -6.66 -4.79
C TYR A 229 -15.25 -7.56 -4.53
N ALA A 230 -15.76 -8.24 -5.55
CA ALA A 230 -16.93 -9.11 -5.41
C ALA A 230 -16.69 -10.26 -4.42
N ASN A 231 -15.54 -10.93 -4.52
CA ASN A 231 -15.15 -11.98 -3.58
C ASN A 231 -14.95 -11.42 -2.16
N LEU A 232 -14.26 -10.29 -2.04
CA LEU A 232 -14.02 -9.65 -0.75
C LEU A 232 -15.31 -9.16 -0.09
N TYR A 233 -16.24 -8.61 -0.88
CA TYR A 233 -17.55 -8.21 -0.38
C TYR A 233 -18.31 -9.40 0.22
N THR A 234 -18.36 -10.51 -0.50
CA THR A 234 -19.01 -11.74 -0.04
C THR A 234 -18.32 -12.29 1.22
N LEU A 235 -17.00 -12.33 1.22
CA LEU A 235 -16.20 -12.73 2.39
C LEU A 235 -16.49 -11.84 3.59
N ASN A 236 -16.54 -10.53 3.41
CA ASN A 236 -16.80 -9.58 4.50
C ASN A 236 -18.20 -9.76 5.08
N LYS A 237 -19.22 -10.04 4.27
CA LYS A 237 -20.56 -10.38 4.77
C LYS A 237 -20.55 -11.63 5.64
N LEU A 238 -19.79 -12.64 5.26
CA LEU A 238 -19.59 -13.83 6.09
C LEU A 238 -18.81 -13.50 7.38
N ARG A 239 -17.73 -12.72 7.29
CA ARG A 239 -16.93 -12.30 8.46
C ARG A 239 -17.76 -11.50 9.45
N GLU A 240 -18.51 -10.51 8.96
CA GLU A 240 -19.44 -9.69 9.77
C GLU A 240 -20.47 -10.56 10.50
N SER A 241 -21.07 -11.53 9.82
CA SER A 241 -22.05 -12.44 10.43
C SER A 241 -21.47 -13.29 11.57
N LYS A 242 -20.15 -13.45 11.60
CA LYS A 242 -19.41 -14.17 12.65
C LYS A 242 -18.73 -13.24 13.67
N GLY A 243 -19.01 -11.93 13.61
CA GLY A 243 -18.42 -10.94 14.50
C GLY A 243 -16.93 -10.65 14.24
N MET A 244 -16.42 -11.01 13.07
CA MET A 244 -15.04 -10.73 12.66
C MET A 244 -14.96 -9.39 11.93
N ALA A 245 -13.82 -8.70 12.07
CA ALA A 245 -13.58 -7.44 11.37
C ALA A 245 -13.54 -7.64 9.85
N ALA A 246 -14.10 -6.68 9.11
CA ALA A 246 -14.03 -6.64 7.66
C ALA A 246 -12.60 -6.31 7.18
N ILE A 247 -12.21 -6.88 6.05
CA ILE A 247 -10.96 -6.59 5.35
C ILE A 247 -11.28 -5.55 4.27
N LYS A 248 -10.64 -4.36 4.32
CA LYS A 248 -10.94 -3.28 3.38
C LYS A 248 -10.19 -3.45 2.06
N PHE A 249 -10.82 -3.10 0.93
CA PHE A 249 -10.15 -3.10 -0.37
C PHE A 249 -9.43 -1.76 -0.59
N ARG A 250 -8.10 -1.81 -0.75
CA ARG A 250 -7.22 -0.64 -0.76
C ARG A 250 -6.10 -0.80 -1.81
N PRO A 251 -6.44 -0.86 -3.11
CA PRO A 251 -5.49 -1.13 -4.18
C PRO A 251 -4.62 0.09 -4.51
N HIS A 252 -3.51 -0.18 -5.19
CA HIS A 252 -2.80 0.80 -5.98
C HIS A 252 -3.65 1.22 -7.16
N ALA A 253 -3.76 2.51 -7.41
CA ALA A 253 -4.46 3.05 -8.56
C ALA A 253 -4.00 4.46 -8.92
N GLY A 254 -3.75 4.68 -10.21
CA GLY A 254 -3.41 6.00 -10.73
C GLY A 254 -2.03 6.51 -10.39
N GLU A 255 -1.10 5.66 -10.03
CA GLU A 255 0.32 6.03 -9.96
C GLU A 255 0.86 6.30 -11.36
N ALA A 256 0.51 5.44 -12.29
CA ALA A 256 0.79 5.58 -13.72
C ALA A 256 -0.42 5.07 -14.54
N GLY A 257 -0.24 4.84 -15.82
CA GLY A 257 -1.21 4.18 -16.70
C GLY A 257 -2.48 4.96 -17.00
N ASP A 258 -3.53 4.21 -17.32
CA ASP A 258 -4.81 4.74 -17.80
C ASP A 258 -5.65 5.28 -16.62
N ILE A 259 -6.43 6.32 -16.91
CA ILE A 259 -7.39 6.92 -15.97
C ILE A 259 -8.52 5.94 -15.59
N ASP A 260 -8.77 4.93 -16.41
CA ASP A 260 -9.79 3.89 -16.17
C ASP A 260 -9.53 3.12 -14.86
N HIS A 261 -8.28 3.02 -14.40
CA HIS A 261 -7.94 2.44 -13.09
C HIS A 261 -8.65 3.20 -11.96
N LEU A 262 -8.61 4.52 -12.01
CA LEU A 262 -9.24 5.39 -11.01
C LEU A 262 -10.78 5.37 -11.11
N ALA A 263 -11.33 5.19 -12.29
CA ALA A 263 -12.77 5.02 -12.45
C ALA A 263 -13.26 3.70 -11.81
N ALA A 264 -12.52 2.61 -12.01
CA ALA A 264 -12.84 1.32 -11.42
C ALA A 264 -12.75 1.34 -9.87
N THR A 265 -11.71 1.96 -9.34
CA THR A 265 -11.50 2.05 -7.88
C THR A 265 -12.47 3.02 -7.22
N PHE A 266 -12.92 4.07 -7.90
CA PHE A 266 -13.99 4.93 -7.40
C PHE A 266 -15.25 4.14 -7.00
N LEU A 267 -15.60 3.12 -7.79
CA LEU A 267 -16.80 2.30 -7.57
C LEU A 267 -16.63 1.23 -6.48
N THR A 268 -15.41 0.91 -6.08
CA THR A 268 -15.14 -0.31 -5.29
C THR A 268 -14.33 -0.08 -4.02
N CYS A 269 -13.68 1.07 -3.87
CA CYS A 269 -12.69 1.28 -2.82
C CYS A 269 -13.02 2.48 -1.95
N HIS A 270 -12.64 2.42 -0.68
CA HIS A 270 -12.68 3.56 0.24
C HIS A 270 -11.37 4.34 0.26
N ASN A 271 -10.26 3.69 -0.02
CA ASN A 271 -8.91 4.26 -0.07
C ASN A 271 -8.12 3.62 -1.21
N ILE A 272 -7.20 4.36 -1.79
CA ILE A 272 -6.24 3.87 -2.76
C ILE A 272 -4.83 4.34 -2.40
N ALA A 273 -3.81 3.64 -2.90
CA ALA A 273 -2.45 4.16 -2.91
C ALA A 273 -2.24 5.03 -4.15
N HIS A 274 -1.50 6.12 -3.98
CA HIS A 274 -1.09 7.12 -4.96
C HIS A 274 -2.22 8.01 -5.49
N GLY A 275 -2.93 7.64 -6.55
CA GLY A 275 -3.97 8.47 -7.16
C GLY A 275 -3.48 9.67 -7.97
N ILE A 276 -2.19 9.72 -8.33
CA ILE A 276 -1.55 10.85 -9.03
C ILE A 276 -2.30 11.24 -10.32
N ASN A 277 -2.77 10.23 -11.07
CA ASN A 277 -3.42 10.44 -12.35
C ASN A 277 -4.83 11.04 -12.25
N LEU A 278 -5.39 11.22 -11.05
CA LEU A 278 -6.58 12.07 -10.87
C LEU A 278 -6.35 13.48 -11.41
N ARG A 279 -5.10 13.97 -11.45
CA ARG A 279 -4.75 15.26 -12.07
C ARG A 279 -5.17 15.38 -13.54
N LYS A 280 -5.33 14.26 -14.23
CA LYS A 280 -5.71 14.20 -15.65
C LYS A 280 -7.22 14.22 -15.90
N SER A 281 -8.04 14.02 -14.84
CA SER A 281 -9.49 13.98 -14.93
C SER A 281 -10.15 14.83 -13.85
N PRO A 282 -10.53 16.07 -14.14
CA PRO A 282 -11.23 16.93 -13.18
C PRO A 282 -12.53 16.31 -12.66
N VAL A 283 -13.24 15.55 -13.48
CA VAL A 283 -14.50 14.89 -13.10
C VAL A 283 -14.24 13.82 -12.03
N LEU A 284 -13.30 12.90 -12.28
CA LEU A 284 -12.94 11.88 -11.29
C LEU A 284 -12.36 12.52 -10.01
N GLN A 285 -11.53 13.55 -10.15
CA GLN A 285 -11.03 14.29 -9.00
C GLN A 285 -12.15 14.85 -8.13
N TYR A 286 -13.19 15.42 -8.75
CA TYR A 286 -14.35 15.93 -8.05
C TYR A 286 -15.17 14.81 -7.39
N LEU A 287 -15.36 13.68 -8.06
CA LEU A 287 -16.04 12.50 -7.50
C LEU A 287 -15.28 11.95 -6.27
N TYR A 288 -13.94 11.85 -6.36
CA TYR A 288 -13.10 11.44 -5.22
C TYR A 288 -13.20 12.43 -4.05
N TYR A 289 -13.27 13.73 -4.34
CA TYR A 289 -13.52 14.75 -3.33
C TYR A 289 -14.89 14.58 -2.66
N LEU A 290 -15.95 14.39 -3.43
CA LEU A 290 -17.30 14.22 -2.86
C LEU A 290 -17.42 12.94 -2.03
N ALA A 291 -16.88 11.83 -2.51
CA ALA A 291 -16.86 10.56 -1.79
C ALA A 291 -15.83 10.51 -0.64
N GLN A 292 -14.91 11.49 -0.55
CA GLN A 292 -13.82 11.54 0.43
C GLN A 292 -12.98 10.26 0.43
N ILE A 293 -12.75 9.68 -0.75
CA ILE A 293 -11.87 8.50 -0.90
C ILE A 293 -10.45 8.89 -0.53
N GLY A 294 -9.84 8.12 0.38
CA GLY A 294 -8.49 8.37 0.87
C GLY A 294 -7.42 8.11 -0.21
N LEU A 295 -6.47 9.02 -0.32
CA LEU A 295 -5.31 8.94 -1.20
C LEU A 295 -4.04 8.88 -0.35
N ALA A 296 -3.38 7.72 -0.29
CA ALA A 296 -2.09 7.57 0.36
C ALA A 296 -0.98 7.85 -0.68
N MET A 297 -0.45 9.07 -0.67
CA MET A 297 0.51 9.54 -1.66
C MET A 297 1.94 9.45 -1.11
N SER A 298 2.89 9.06 -1.98
CA SER A 298 4.29 8.80 -1.63
C SER A 298 5.23 9.67 -2.45
N PRO A 299 5.42 10.94 -2.05
CA PRO A 299 6.16 11.93 -2.85
C PRO A 299 7.58 11.55 -3.23
N LEU A 300 8.35 10.94 -2.31
CA LEU A 300 9.74 10.55 -2.60
C LEU A 300 9.80 9.42 -3.63
N SER A 301 8.95 8.40 -3.47
CA SER A 301 8.81 7.32 -4.44
C SER A 301 8.38 7.86 -5.81
N ASN A 302 7.34 8.69 -5.81
CA ASN A 302 6.83 9.28 -7.05
C ASN A 302 7.90 10.12 -7.76
N ASN A 303 8.71 10.88 -7.02
CA ASN A 303 9.80 11.67 -7.59
C ASN A 303 10.91 10.78 -8.16
N SER A 304 11.18 9.65 -7.52
CA SER A 304 12.20 8.72 -7.99
C SER A 304 11.76 7.95 -9.24
N LEU A 305 10.47 7.64 -9.39
CA LEU A 305 9.97 6.70 -10.39
C LEU A 305 9.19 7.35 -11.54
N PHE A 306 8.33 8.35 -11.26
CA PHE A 306 7.31 8.76 -12.22
C PHE A 306 7.33 10.24 -12.60
N LEU A 307 7.45 11.17 -11.64
CA LEU A 307 7.37 12.60 -11.91
C LEU A 307 8.03 13.44 -10.83
N ASP A 308 8.59 14.56 -11.24
CA ASP A 308 9.24 15.51 -10.33
C ASP A 308 8.26 16.13 -9.32
N TYR A 309 8.75 16.55 -8.15
CA TYR A 309 7.95 17.17 -7.09
C TYR A 309 7.08 18.32 -7.57
N HIS A 310 7.57 19.16 -8.49
CA HIS A 310 6.82 20.33 -9.00
C HIS A 310 5.62 19.93 -9.88
N ARG A 311 5.58 18.71 -10.39
CA ARG A 311 4.47 18.13 -11.17
C ARG A 311 3.54 17.27 -10.32
N ASN A 312 3.93 16.97 -9.09
CA ASN A 312 3.13 16.15 -8.19
C ASN A 312 1.86 16.91 -7.79
N PRO A 313 0.67 16.33 -7.97
CA PRO A 313 -0.58 17.03 -7.68
C PRO A 313 -0.93 17.14 -6.20
N PHE A 314 -0.12 16.61 -5.29
CA PHE A 314 -0.39 16.59 -3.85
C PHE A 314 -0.84 17.95 -3.29
N PRO A 315 -0.10 19.07 -3.51
CA PRO A 315 -0.51 20.35 -2.95
C PRO A 315 -1.84 20.85 -3.51
N MET A 316 -2.13 20.56 -4.77
CA MET A 316 -3.41 20.92 -5.40
C MET A 316 -4.56 20.07 -4.82
N PHE A 317 -4.37 18.77 -4.66
CA PHE A 317 -5.37 17.88 -4.06
C PHE A 317 -5.67 18.28 -2.61
N PHE A 318 -4.63 18.50 -1.83
CA PHE A 318 -4.77 18.94 -0.45
C PHE A 318 -5.52 20.28 -0.33
N SER A 319 -5.14 21.28 -1.13
CA SER A 319 -5.79 22.59 -1.10
C SER A 319 -7.28 22.53 -1.50
N ARG A 320 -7.63 21.64 -2.44
CA ARG A 320 -9.01 21.41 -2.88
C ARG A 320 -9.84 20.59 -1.90
N GLY A 321 -9.24 20.05 -0.83
CA GLY A 321 -9.95 19.29 0.18
C GLY A 321 -10.13 17.80 -0.10
N LEU A 322 -9.39 17.23 -1.06
CA LEU A 322 -9.32 15.77 -1.21
C LEU A 322 -8.71 15.16 0.06
N ASN A 323 -9.13 13.97 0.38
CA ASN A 323 -8.66 13.24 1.56
C ASN A 323 -7.28 12.62 1.29
N VAL A 324 -6.21 13.42 1.43
CA VAL A 324 -4.83 13.00 1.17
C VAL A 324 -4.07 12.73 2.45
N SER A 325 -3.17 11.76 2.41
CA SER A 325 -2.17 11.47 3.43
C SER A 325 -0.81 11.21 2.80
N LEU A 326 0.26 11.26 3.59
CA LEU A 326 1.61 10.90 3.16
C LEU A 326 1.91 9.45 3.54
N SER A 327 2.59 8.75 2.64
CA SER A 327 3.05 7.37 2.79
C SER A 327 4.49 7.25 2.30
N THR A 328 5.17 6.21 2.70
CA THR A 328 6.60 6.01 2.39
C THR A 328 6.84 5.12 1.18
N ASP A 329 5.83 4.36 0.74
CA ASP A 329 5.99 3.30 -0.26
C ASP A 329 7.08 2.30 0.18
N ASP A 330 8.22 2.22 -0.50
CA ASP A 330 9.33 1.31 -0.22
C ASP A 330 10.39 1.93 0.72
N PRO A 331 10.17 1.98 2.04
CA PRO A 331 11.00 2.78 2.95
C PRO A 331 12.45 2.31 3.03
N LEU A 332 12.71 1.00 2.87
CA LEU A 332 14.09 0.47 2.91
C LEU A 332 14.88 0.72 1.63
N GLN A 333 14.22 1.16 0.57
CA GLN A 333 14.82 1.36 -0.75
C GLN A 333 14.97 2.84 -1.10
N ILE A 334 14.02 3.68 -0.69
CA ILE A 334 13.90 5.07 -1.12
C ILE A 334 14.46 6.03 -0.08
N HIS A 335 14.28 5.72 1.20
CA HIS A 335 14.63 6.61 2.30
C HIS A 335 16.03 6.34 2.84
N LEU A 336 16.68 7.39 3.34
CA LEU A 336 18.07 7.37 3.79
C LEU A 336 18.21 7.15 5.30
N THR A 337 17.15 7.38 6.07
CA THR A 337 17.15 7.27 7.53
C THR A 337 16.28 6.12 8.01
N LYS A 338 16.33 5.86 9.33
CA LYS A 338 15.43 4.92 10.01
C LYS A 338 14.03 5.50 10.29
N GLU A 339 13.78 6.73 9.88
CA GLU A 339 12.52 7.47 10.07
C GLU A 339 11.93 7.92 8.73
N PRO A 340 11.56 6.99 7.85
CA PRO A 340 11.18 7.29 6.47
C PRO A 340 9.97 8.22 6.36
N LEU A 341 8.97 8.14 7.26
CA LEU A 341 7.83 9.05 7.22
C LEU A 341 8.21 10.47 7.64
N VAL A 342 9.17 10.64 8.56
CA VAL A 342 9.71 11.97 8.91
C VAL A 342 10.39 12.59 7.69
N GLU A 343 11.10 11.80 6.88
CA GLU A 343 11.66 12.27 5.61
C GLU A 343 10.55 12.74 4.65
N GLU A 344 9.48 11.95 4.46
CA GLU A 344 8.34 12.33 3.60
C GLU A 344 7.72 13.66 4.05
N TYR A 345 7.42 13.81 5.34
CA TYR A 345 6.85 15.05 5.88
C TYR A 345 7.81 16.23 5.75
N SER A 346 9.09 16.01 5.99
CA SER A 346 10.12 17.05 5.90
C SER A 346 10.29 17.56 4.47
N ILE A 347 10.36 16.64 3.51
CA ILE A 347 10.47 16.98 2.09
C ILE A 347 9.20 17.66 1.59
N ALA A 348 8.02 17.11 1.90
CA ALA A 348 6.75 17.71 1.54
C ALA A 348 6.60 19.14 2.09
N ALA A 349 6.93 19.34 3.37
CA ALA A 349 6.91 20.66 4.00
C ALA A 349 7.88 21.65 3.32
N SER A 350 9.09 21.18 3.02
CA SER A 350 10.12 22.00 2.37
C SER A 350 9.76 22.40 0.94
N VAL A 351 9.33 21.41 0.14
CA VAL A 351 9.06 21.60 -1.29
C VAL A 351 7.78 22.42 -1.51
N TRP A 352 6.72 22.08 -0.80
CA TRP A 352 5.39 22.67 -1.01
C TRP A 352 5.01 23.73 0.01
N LYS A 353 5.93 24.08 0.91
CA LYS A 353 5.74 25.15 1.92
C LYS A 353 4.52 24.90 2.80
N LEU A 354 4.33 23.66 3.21
CA LEU A 354 3.23 23.28 4.10
C LEU A 354 3.43 23.89 5.50
N SER A 355 2.36 24.41 6.07
CA SER A 355 2.36 24.90 7.45
C SER A 355 2.26 23.75 8.44
N SER A 356 2.55 24.02 9.73
CA SER A 356 2.36 23.04 10.81
C SER A 356 0.91 22.54 10.88
N CYS A 357 -0.04 23.42 10.62
CA CYS A 357 -1.47 23.06 10.58
C CYS A 357 -1.77 22.09 9.44
N ASP A 358 -1.16 22.28 8.26
CA ASP A 358 -1.32 21.38 7.13
C ASP A 358 -0.74 20.00 7.44
N LEU A 359 0.44 19.95 8.04
CA LEU A 359 1.07 18.68 8.46
C LEU A 359 0.21 17.93 9.47
N CYS A 360 -0.37 18.63 10.44
CA CYS A 360 -1.28 18.03 11.42
C CYS A 360 -2.56 17.50 10.77
N GLU A 361 -3.14 18.23 9.81
CA GLU A 361 -4.31 17.77 9.06
C GLU A 361 -4.00 16.53 8.23
N ILE A 362 -2.86 16.48 7.55
CA ILE A 362 -2.40 15.33 6.77
C ILE A 362 -2.18 14.12 7.70
N ALA A 363 -1.56 14.32 8.85
CA ALA A 363 -1.37 13.26 9.85
C ALA A 363 -2.70 12.74 10.40
N ARG A 364 -3.67 13.62 10.70
CA ARG A 364 -5.02 13.22 11.09
C ARG A 364 -5.68 12.38 9.99
N ASN A 365 -5.57 12.80 8.73
CA ASN A 365 -6.12 12.05 7.59
C ASN A 365 -5.50 10.66 7.49
N SER A 366 -4.19 10.49 7.72
CA SER A 366 -3.53 9.18 7.68
C SER A 366 -4.11 8.21 8.71
N VAL A 367 -4.41 8.69 9.93
CA VAL A 367 -5.07 7.88 10.97
C VAL A 367 -6.49 7.50 10.55
N LEU A 368 -7.27 8.42 10.00
CA LEU A 368 -8.63 8.14 9.51
C LEU A 368 -8.64 7.09 8.41
N GLN A 369 -7.69 7.18 7.47
CA GLN A 369 -7.56 6.25 6.35
C GLN A 369 -7.05 4.88 6.76
N SER A 370 -6.34 4.77 7.89
CA SER A 370 -5.70 3.52 8.33
C SER A 370 -6.72 2.45 8.74
N GLY A 371 -6.29 1.19 8.76
CA GLY A 371 -7.06 0.04 9.23
C GLY A 371 -6.87 -0.28 10.71
N PHE A 372 -6.22 0.58 11.50
CA PHE A 372 -6.09 0.36 12.93
C PHE A 372 -7.44 0.39 13.66
N SER A 373 -7.48 -0.26 14.82
CA SER A 373 -8.71 -0.42 15.59
C SER A 373 -9.32 0.92 16.03
N HIS A 374 -10.63 0.90 16.23
CA HIS A 374 -11.36 2.05 16.79
C HIS A 374 -10.75 2.55 18.11
N VAL A 375 -10.32 1.65 18.97
CA VAL A 375 -9.70 1.99 20.27
C VAL A 375 -8.43 2.82 20.06
N LEU A 376 -7.56 2.38 19.16
CA LEU A 376 -6.31 3.09 18.84
C LEU A 376 -6.57 4.44 18.18
N LYS A 377 -7.45 4.50 17.18
CA LYS A 377 -7.84 5.77 16.53
C LYS A 377 -8.42 6.76 17.52
N SER A 378 -9.31 6.30 18.42
CA SER A 378 -9.88 7.14 19.48
C SER A 378 -8.83 7.68 20.43
N HIS A 379 -7.81 6.88 20.73
CA HIS A 379 -6.68 7.31 21.56
C HIS A 379 -5.84 8.40 20.86
N TRP A 380 -5.58 8.26 19.55
CA TRP A 380 -4.69 9.18 18.82
C TRP A 380 -5.34 10.49 18.42
N ILE A 381 -6.59 10.45 17.91
CA ILE A 381 -7.21 11.62 17.29
C ILE A 381 -8.54 12.04 17.93
N GLY A 382 -8.94 11.42 19.06
CA GLY A 382 -10.09 11.78 19.86
C GLY A 382 -11.25 10.79 19.80
N GLN A 383 -12.03 10.76 20.89
CA GLN A 383 -13.11 9.78 21.09
C GLN A 383 -14.23 9.82 20.04
N ARG A 384 -14.43 10.98 19.43
CA ARG A 384 -15.50 11.20 18.44
C ARG A 384 -14.98 11.29 17.01
N TYR A 385 -13.77 10.82 16.73
CA TYR A 385 -13.11 10.96 15.43
C TYR A 385 -13.96 10.51 14.24
N TYR A 386 -14.90 9.60 14.47
CA TYR A 386 -15.84 9.06 13.48
C TYR A 386 -17.00 10.01 13.15
N LYS A 387 -17.20 11.08 13.93
CA LYS A 387 -18.17 12.13 13.58
C LYS A 387 -17.60 13.03 12.48
N ARG A 388 -18.48 13.47 11.58
CA ARG A 388 -18.08 14.40 10.53
C ARG A 388 -17.96 15.84 11.06
N GLY A 389 -17.08 16.60 10.43
CA GLY A 389 -16.90 18.02 10.74
C GLY A 389 -16.23 18.28 12.09
N PRO A 390 -16.46 19.47 12.68
CA PRO A 390 -15.77 19.90 13.91
C PRO A 390 -16.08 19.02 15.12
N GLU A 391 -17.24 18.38 15.17
CA GLU A 391 -17.62 17.47 16.26
C GLU A 391 -16.68 16.26 16.36
N GLY A 392 -16.14 15.80 15.23
CA GLY A 392 -15.17 14.70 15.16
C GLY A 392 -13.73 15.13 15.38
N ASN A 393 -13.46 16.38 15.70
CA ASN A 393 -12.09 16.87 15.90
C ASN A 393 -11.82 17.16 17.38
N ASP A 394 -10.73 16.59 17.89
CA ASP A 394 -10.16 16.94 19.18
C ASP A 394 -8.85 17.70 18.96
N ILE A 395 -8.88 19.02 19.13
CA ILE A 395 -7.72 19.88 18.89
C ILE A 395 -6.52 19.53 19.79
N HIS A 396 -6.76 19.03 21.00
CA HIS A 396 -5.68 18.65 21.93
C HIS A 396 -4.97 17.35 21.51
N LYS A 397 -5.61 16.55 20.64
CA LYS A 397 -5.04 15.33 20.06
C LYS A 397 -4.43 15.57 18.69
N THR A 398 -5.14 16.30 17.85
CA THR A 398 -4.79 16.46 16.44
C THR A 398 -3.94 17.69 16.15
N ASN A 399 -3.96 18.71 17.00
CA ASN A 399 -3.42 20.06 16.74
C ASN A 399 -4.04 20.73 15.48
N VAL A 400 -5.17 20.22 14.99
CA VAL A 400 -5.90 20.83 13.88
C VAL A 400 -6.97 21.78 14.44
N PRO A 401 -6.93 23.09 14.10
CA PRO A 401 -7.93 24.03 14.57
C PRO A 401 -9.35 23.65 14.13
N HIS A 402 -10.34 23.81 15.01
CA HIS A 402 -11.74 23.52 14.69
C HIS A 402 -12.22 24.29 13.45
N ILE A 403 -11.85 25.54 13.31
CA ILE A 403 -12.20 26.37 12.17
C ILE A 403 -11.72 25.78 10.82
N ARG A 404 -10.58 25.10 10.81
CA ARG A 404 -10.07 24.42 9.60
C ARG A 404 -10.99 23.25 9.23
N VAL A 405 -11.35 22.43 10.20
CA VAL A 405 -12.23 21.26 9.98
C VAL A 405 -13.64 21.72 9.63
N GLU A 406 -14.14 22.76 10.29
CA GLU A 406 -15.45 23.35 10.02
C GLU A 406 -15.51 23.89 8.58
N PHE A 407 -14.53 24.69 8.16
CA PHE A 407 -14.46 25.23 6.80
C PHE A 407 -14.47 24.11 5.75
N ARG A 408 -13.63 23.09 5.92
CA ARG A 408 -13.58 21.93 5.02
C ARG A 408 -14.95 21.23 4.96
N HIS A 409 -15.57 21.03 6.11
CA HIS A 409 -16.84 20.32 6.22
C HIS A 409 -17.99 21.12 5.60
N MET A 410 -18.06 22.44 5.85
CA MET A 410 -19.07 23.31 5.29
C MET A 410 -19.02 23.32 3.75
N ILE A 411 -17.84 23.57 3.17
CA ILE A 411 -17.68 23.57 1.71
C ILE A 411 -18.06 22.21 1.12
N TRP A 412 -17.57 21.11 1.71
CA TRP A 412 -17.92 19.77 1.25
C TRP A 412 -19.44 19.51 1.33
N LYS A 413 -20.10 19.95 2.39
CA LYS A 413 -21.55 19.81 2.57
C LYS A 413 -22.33 20.62 1.53
N GLU A 414 -21.89 21.84 1.25
CA GLU A 414 -22.49 22.70 0.20
C GLU A 414 -22.37 22.06 -1.17
N GLU A 415 -21.18 21.54 -1.52
CA GLU A 415 -20.96 20.83 -2.80
C GLU A 415 -21.83 19.58 -2.91
N MET A 416 -21.95 18.79 -1.84
CA MET A 416 -22.84 17.63 -1.80
C MET A 416 -24.30 18.04 -2.04
N GLN A 417 -24.79 19.08 -1.36
CA GLN A 417 -26.14 19.57 -1.53
C GLN A 417 -26.36 20.10 -2.97
N GLN A 418 -25.37 20.78 -3.54
CA GLN A 418 -25.46 21.26 -4.90
C GLN A 418 -25.59 20.11 -5.93
N VAL A 419 -24.80 19.06 -5.77
CA VAL A 419 -24.86 17.89 -6.67
C VAL A 419 -26.17 17.13 -6.58
N TYR A 420 -26.73 17.01 -5.39
CA TYR A 420 -28.00 16.31 -5.14
C TYR A 420 -29.21 17.25 -5.09
N LEU A 421 -29.09 18.46 -5.63
CA LEU A 421 -30.19 19.46 -5.71
C LEU A 421 -30.86 19.76 -4.37
N GLY A 422 -30.10 19.75 -3.28
CA GLY A 422 -30.58 19.96 -1.93
C GLY A 422 -31.04 18.69 -1.19
N GLU A 423 -31.07 17.54 -1.85
CA GLU A 423 -31.56 16.26 -1.29
C GLU A 423 -30.41 15.31 -0.88
N ALA A 424 -29.19 15.82 -0.66
CA ALA A 424 -28.08 14.99 -0.25
C ALA A 424 -28.32 14.35 1.13
N ASN A 425 -28.31 13.02 1.17
CA ASN A 425 -28.28 12.30 2.43
C ASN A 425 -26.82 12.23 2.93
N ILE A 426 -26.49 13.07 3.89
CA ILE A 426 -25.14 13.18 4.46
C ILE A 426 -25.11 12.42 5.79
N PRO A 427 -24.46 11.26 5.85
CA PRO A 427 -24.32 10.53 7.11
C PRO A 427 -23.50 11.35 8.12
N GLU A 428 -23.93 11.37 9.37
CA GLU A 428 -23.22 12.07 10.46
C GLU A 428 -21.89 11.43 10.83
N GLU A 429 -21.73 10.17 10.50
CA GLU A 429 -20.57 9.38 10.87
C GLU A 429 -19.78 8.94 9.62
N VAL A 430 -18.49 8.80 9.79
CA VAL A 430 -17.61 8.07 8.86
C VAL A 430 -17.43 6.64 9.38
N ASP A 431 -16.99 5.74 8.51
CA ASP A 431 -16.71 4.36 8.91
C ASP A 431 -15.68 4.32 10.06
N LYS A 432 -15.99 3.56 11.10
CA LYS A 432 -15.14 3.36 12.27
C LYS A 432 -13.96 2.46 12.00
#